data_b6575697101041361a901320a0018db0
#
_entry.id   b6575697101041361a901320a0018db0
#
_cell.length_a   1.000
_cell.length_b   1.000
_cell.length_c   1.000
_cell.angle_alpha   90.00
_cell.angle_beta   90.00
_cell.angle_gamma   90.00
#
_symmetry.space_group_name_H-M   'P 1'
#
loop_
_entity.id
_entity.type
_entity.pdbx_description
1 polymer ?
#
loop_
_entity_poly.entity_id
_entity_poly.type
_entity_poly.pdbx_seq_one_letter_code
_entity_poly.pdbx_strand_id
1 'polypeptide(L)'
;MARIRPLLVVMASLAGTAGMVAAAAVATEPEACLRLFRKGLLTLPFNPAFLHVAEVGPERREALLMSSFFNVEREPSGEKVTRFFERDLAAWIPDLAGVDPARFDPATQLEVLTDRSGPPYKEVWPNESSEVPEGVVPFNAIVVPGGFLSTPKPGRFTLVNVDDPARPEYVVAAAGTGTPDCSGGVVRNDQWFYHQALFHDMDGDGRKDIVTARANLMPFRHGCPFIGELIYFRNPGPDLRPDVPWEVRVLAGLPDERNGPEVNLDLADLDGDGVPEIIATHFFTSDNITVFGAPAGGRWQDVDPAAGRPLRRATVMTGQGRPFAVEAVDLDGDGRLEILTSNHQGDGCFDVTRDAIPGRVIALVPPASGRIFDEEWTPQILKDDIRPNPTVPVPVRGPGRLAPNRAVAFWPIRWLEGRRKPWILVGGDEASRVWVLTPVTQKQGDWRYESHTIFDINDYYGAGTTQTIRSKDPKGEVISTIGGVAWRYDRPGAWGFAELYVPVFEARQIHIFTFRAGPFGNSKLPRVQCPPDRTLACPG
;
A
#
# COMPACT_ATOMS: atom_id res chain seq x y z
N MET A 1 -9.26 57.47 14.49
CA MET A 1 -10.49 58.25 14.59
C MET A 1 -11.62 57.49 13.96
N ALA A 2 -12.78 57.47 14.63
CA ALA A 2 -14.08 56.96 14.26
C ALA A 2 -14.36 55.49 14.62
N ARG A 3 -15.13 55.23 15.48
CA ARG A 3 -16.41 55.44 16.21
C ARG A 3 -17.10 54.08 16.32
N ILE A 4 -17.09 53.61 17.57
CA ILE A 4 -17.88 52.47 18.07
C ILE A 4 -19.31 52.96 18.28
N ARG A 5 -20.31 52.17 17.86
CA ARG A 5 -21.69 52.32 18.29
C ARG A 5 -22.21 51.03 18.93
N PRO A 6 -22.81 51.10 20.10
CA PRO A 6 -23.40 49.95 20.77
C PRO A 6 -24.80 49.65 20.27
N LEU A 7 -25.17 48.37 20.18
CA LEU A 7 -26.54 47.93 19.94
C LEU A 7 -27.17 47.45 21.25
N LEU A 8 -28.32 48.00 21.50
CA LEU A 8 -29.16 47.89 22.68
C LEU A 8 -29.79 46.50 22.78
N VAL A 9 -29.69 45.90 23.95
CA VAL A 9 -30.44 44.68 24.33
C VAL A 9 -31.81 45.09 24.82
N VAL A 10 -32.88 44.63 24.18
CA VAL A 10 -34.26 44.71 24.69
C VAL A 10 -34.63 43.33 25.23
N MET A 11 -34.75 43.25 26.56
CA MET A 11 -35.43 42.15 27.24
C MET A 11 -36.93 42.32 27.13
N ALA A 12 -37.61 41.32 26.59
CA ALA A 12 -39.04 41.16 26.75
C ALA A 12 -39.31 39.84 27.44
N SER A 13 -39.74 39.93 28.70
CA SER A 13 -40.30 38.82 29.47
C SER A 13 -41.72 38.58 29.03
N LEU A 14 -42.07 37.36 28.68
CA LEU A 14 -43.43 36.86 28.64
C LEU A 14 -43.55 35.49 29.28
N ALA A 15 -44.42 35.42 30.24
CA ALA A 15 -44.71 34.26 31.05
C ALA A 15 -45.59 33.22 30.33
N GLY A 16 -45.34 32.00 30.61
CA GLY A 16 -46.33 30.94 30.78
C GLY A 16 -47.02 30.36 29.57
N THR A 17 -46.58 29.19 29.14
CA THR A 17 -47.45 28.03 28.85
C THR A 17 -46.65 26.74 28.94
N ALA A 18 -47.09 25.81 29.78
CA ALA A 18 -46.56 24.46 29.86
C ALA A 18 -46.87 23.72 28.55
N GLY A 19 -45.89 23.70 27.65
CA GLY A 19 -45.91 22.86 26.47
C GLY A 19 -45.14 21.58 26.74
N MET A 20 -45.80 20.43 26.69
CA MET A 20 -45.18 19.13 26.66
C MET A 20 -44.10 19.15 25.57
N VAL A 21 -42.84 19.08 25.99
CA VAL A 21 -41.75 18.71 25.09
C VAL A 21 -41.96 17.22 24.82
N ALA A 22 -42.63 16.93 23.71
CA ALA A 22 -42.53 15.61 23.10
C ALA A 22 -41.04 15.40 22.82
N ALA A 23 -40.41 14.53 23.58
CA ALA A 23 -39.11 13.98 23.22
C ALA A 23 -39.29 13.42 21.80
N ALA A 24 -38.79 14.14 20.82
CA ALA A 24 -38.62 13.56 19.50
C ALA A 24 -37.73 12.31 19.73
N ALA A 25 -38.37 11.16 19.67
CA ALA A 25 -37.63 9.91 19.54
C ALA A 25 -36.71 10.13 18.34
N VAL A 26 -35.42 10.23 18.62
CA VAL A 26 -34.40 10.10 17.59
C VAL A 26 -34.72 8.75 16.99
N ALA A 27 -35.35 8.74 15.83
CA ALA A 27 -35.54 7.55 15.05
C ALA A 27 -34.12 6.98 14.84
N THR A 28 -33.82 5.93 15.56
CA THR A 28 -32.66 5.10 15.23
C THR A 28 -32.90 4.67 13.79
N GLU A 29 -32.18 5.30 12.86
CA GLU A 29 -32.19 4.83 11.48
C GLU A 29 -31.85 3.34 11.54
N PRO A 30 -32.67 2.48 10.91
CA PRO A 30 -32.36 1.07 10.88
C PRO A 30 -30.99 0.96 10.24
N GLU A 31 -30.00 0.47 11.00
CA GLU A 31 -28.67 0.18 10.49
C GLU A 31 -28.85 -0.77 9.32
N ALA A 32 -28.73 -0.22 8.12
CA ALA A 32 -28.92 -0.98 6.89
C ALA A 32 -27.74 -1.97 6.82
N CYS A 33 -28.03 -3.26 6.92
CA CYS A 33 -27.00 -4.27 6.76
C CYS A 33 -26.38 -4.16 5.37
N LEU A 34 -25.08 -4.00 5.34
CA LEU A 34 -24.33 -3.93 4.10
C LEU A 34 -24.08 -5.35 3.59
N ARG A 35 -24.37 -5.56 2.31
CA ARG A 35 -24.06 -6.80 1.63
C ARG A 35 -22.94 -6.59 0.64
N LEU A 36 -21.97 -7.48 0.68
CA LEU A 36 -20.89 -7.54 -0.30
C LEU A 36 -21.37 -8.31 -1.54
N PHE A 37 -21.07 -7.77 -2.71
CA PHE A 37 -21.39 -8.38 -4.00
C PHE A 37 -20.14 -8.39 -4.88
N ARG A 38 -19.96 -9.44 -5.64
CA ARG A 38 -19.03 -9.42 -6.75
C ARG A 38 -19.64 -8.63 -7.91
N LYS A 39 -19.06 -7.50 -8.26
CA LYS A 39 -19.46 -6.63 -9.37
C LYS A 39 -19.06 -7.24 -10.71
N GLY A 40 -17.88 -7.86 -10.78
CA GLY A 40 -17.35 -8.47 -11.99
C GLY A 40 -15.87 -8.83 -11.88
N LEU A 41 -15.25 -9.04 -13.03
CA LEU A 41 -13.81 -9.26 -13.13
C LEU A 41 -13.25 -8.58 -14.39
N LEU A 42 -11.97 -8.18 -14.32
CA LEU A 42 -11.19 -7.72 -15.47
C LEU A 42 -10.19 -8.80 -15.81
N THR A 43 -10.11 -9.18 -17.09
CA THR A 43 -9.07 -10.11 -17.58
C THR A 43 -7.98 -9.32 -18.28
N LEU A 44 -6.74 -9.51 -17.85
CA LEU A 44 -5.57 -8.74 -18.28
C LEU A 44 -4.64 -9.57 -19.18
N PRO A 45 -3.85 -8.93 -20.03
CA PRO A 45 -2.82 -9.62 -20.83
C PRO A 45 -1.52 -9.93 -20.05
N PHE A 46 -1.46 -9.56 -18.76
CA PHE A 46 -0.31 -9.75 -17.86
C PHE A 46 -0.77 -10.08 -16.44
N ASN A 47 0.16 -10.37 -15.55
CA ASN A 47 -0.09 -10.75 -14.16
C ASN A 47 -0.14 -9.51 -13.26
N PRO A 48 -1.29 -9.13 -12.67
CA PRO A 48 -1.39 -7.98 -11.78
C PRO A 48 -0.77 -8.29 -10.42
N ALA A 49 0.28 -7.56 -10.05
CA ALA A 49 0.98 -7.73 -8.77
C ALA A 49 0.53 -6.72 -7.73
N PHE A 50 0.79 -5.44 -7.94
CA PHE A 50 0.35 -4.37 -7.05
C PHE A 50 -0.69 -3.51 -7.76
N LEU A 51 -1.74 -3.16 -7.03
CA LEU A 51 -2.78 -2.25 -7.48
C LEU A 51 -2.74 -0.96 -6.66
N HIS A 52 -2.97 0.16 -7.33
CA HIS A 52 -3.19 1.45 -6.69
C HIS A 52 -4.27 2.21 -7.44
N VAL A 53 -5.23 2.80 -6.71
CA VAL A 53 -6.20 3.71 -7.30
C VAL A 53 -5.66 5.12 -7.16
N ALA A 54 -5.34 5.74 -8.27
CA ALA A 54 -4.75 7.07 -8.37
C ALA A 54 -5.78 8.10 -8.82
N GLU A 55 -5.63 9.36 -8.39
CA GLU A 55 -6.35 10.50 -8.93
C GLU A 55 -5.39 11.32 -9.79
N VAL A 56 -5.57 11.31 -11.11
CA VAL A 56 -4.62 11.88 -12.06
C VAL A 56 -5.20 13.13 -12.76
N GLY A 57 -4.37 14.17 -12.82
CA GLY A 57 -4.66 15.42 -13.48
C GLY A 57 -5.59 16.36 -12.69
N PRO A 58 -5.82 17.59 -13.20
CA PRO A 58 -6.59 18.61 -12.51
C PRO A 58 -8.07 18.25 -12.35
N GLU A 59 -8.58 17.37 -13.20
CA GLU A 59 -9.94 16.84 -13.09
C GLU A 59 -10.03 15.69 -12.07
N ARG A 60 -8.93 15.28 -11.46
CA ARG A 60 -8.82 14.18 -10.49
C ARG A 60 -9.50 12.91 -11.01
N ARG A 61 -9.24 12.55 -12.26
CA ARG A 61 -9.77 11.32 -12.83
C ARG A 61 -9.18 10.11 -12.12
N GLU A 62 -10.06 9.24 -11.68
CA GLU A 62 -9.65 8.00 -11.03
C GLU A 62 -9.11 7.02 -12.07
N ALA A 63 -7.91 6.55 -11.82
CA ALA A 63 -7.23 5.54 -12.64
C ALA A 63 -6.84 4.34 -11.77
N LEU A 64 -6.80 3.15 -12.35
CA LEU A 64 -6.25 1.97 -11.70
C LEU A 64 -4.84 1.70 -12.22
N LEU A 65 -3.84 1.92 -11.39
CA LEU A 65 -2.45 1.59 -11.68
C LEU A 65 -2.18 0.14 -11.33
N MET A 66 -1.34 -0.50 -12.12
CA MET A 66 -0.97 -1.90 -11.96
C MET A 66 0.50 -2.10 -12.27
N SER A 67 1.19 -2.86 -11.45
CA SER A 67 2.51 -3.40 -11.79
C SER A 67 2.42 -4.87 -12.17
N SER A 68 3.33 -5.29 -13.02
CA SER A 68 3.56 -6.68 -13.39
C SER A 68 5.06 -6.92 -13.45
N PHE A 69 5.49 -8.08 -13.01
CA PHE A 69 6.89 -8.44 -13.03
C PHE A 69 7.05 -9.93 -13.33
N PHE A 70 8.22 -10.32 -13.81
CA PHE A 70 8.55 -11.73 -14.01
C PHE A 70 9.67 -12.18 -13.08
N ASN A 71 9.64 -13.44 -12.70
CA ASN A 71 10.69 -14.08 -11.93
C ASN A 71 11.50 -15.03 -12.81
N VAL A 72 12.83 -14.98 -12.69
CA VAL A 72 13.74 -15.93 -13.35
C VAL A 72 14.39 -16.78 -12.27
N GLU A 73 13.97 -18.03 -12.16
CA GLU A 73 14.65 -19.00 -11.30
C GLU A 73 15.70 -19.77 -12.10
N ARG A 74 16.78 -20.12 -11.42
CA ARG A 74 17.78 -21.08 -11.95
C ARG A 74 17.62 -22.41 -11.23
N GLU A 75 17.45 -23.48 -11.97
CA GLU A 75 17.50 -24.81 -11.41
C GLU A 75 18.88 -25.14 -10.83
N PRO A 76 18.97 -26.13 -9.91
CA PRO A 76 20.26 -26.64 -9.39
C PRO A 76 21.26 -27.06 -10.46
N SER A 77 20.77 -27.45 -11.64
CA SER A 77 21.56 -27.77 -12.82
C SER A 77 22.26 -26.57 -13.46
N GLY A 78 21.94 -25.34 -13.03
CA GLY A 78 22.41 -24.10 -13.66
C GLY A 78 21.62 -23.70 -14.88
N GLU A 79 20.62 -24.47 -15.28
CA GLU A 79 19.71 -24.14 -16.35
C GLU A 79 18.74 -23.02 -15.90
N LYS A 80 18.56 -22.01 -16.75
CA LYS A 80 17.59 -20.95 -16.48
C LYS A 80 16.18 -21.49 -16.68
N VAL A 81 15.47 -21.76 -15.60
CA VAL A 81 14.03 -21.94 -15.66
C VAL A 81 13.39 -20.56 -15.52
N THR A 82 12.90 -20.02 -16.61
CA THR A 82 12.05 -18.85 -16.59
C THR A 82 10.69 -19.29 -16.07
N ARG A 83 10.36 -19.00 -14.81
CA ARG A 83 8.98 -19.06 -14.38
C ARG A 83 8.27 -17.85 -14.96
N PHE A 84 7.21 -18.12 -15.63
CA PHE A 84 6.61 -17.35 -16.71
C PHE A 84 5.77 -16.16 -16.24
N PHE A 85 6.43 -15.07 -15.96
CA PHE A 85 5.80 -13.77 -15.97
C PHE A 85 6.51 -12.98 -17.06
N GLU A 86 5.86 -12.83 -18.21
CA GLU A 86 6.55 -12.47 -19.44
C GLU A 86 6.99 -11.00 -19.50
N ARG A 87 6.55 -10.13 -18.54
CA ARG A 87 6.77 -8.69 -18.73
C ARG A 87 6.94 -7.93 -17.41
N ASP A 88 8.05 -7.24 -17.28
CA ASP A 88 8.26 -6.19 -16.29
C ASP A 88 7.63 -4.89 -16.83
N LEU A 89 6.40 -4.59 -16.43
CA LEU A 89 5.69 -3.42 -16.91
C LEU A 89 4.87 -2.74 -15.80
N ALA A 90 4.65 -1.44 -15.96
CA ALA A 90 3.58 -0.73 -15.30
C ALA A 90 2.51 -0.36 -16.33
N ALA A 91 1.25 -0.52 -15.95
CA ALA A 91 0.11 -0.22 -16.79
C ALA A 91 -0.99 0.47 -15.99
N TRP A 92 -1.94 1.06 -16.67
CA TRP A 92 -3.08 1.69 -16.02
C TRP A 92 -4.38 1.58 -16.83
N ILE A 93 -5.49 1.73 -16.14
CA ILE A 93 -6.79 2.01 -16.72
C ILE A 93 -7.08 3.49 -16.42
N PRO A 94 -6.98 4.40 -17.40
CA PRO A 94 -7.00 5.84 -17.16
C PRO A 94 -8.36 6.43 -16.79
N ASP A 95 -9.45 5.70 -17.05
CA ASP A 95 -10.82 6.07 -16.70
C ASP A 95 -11.50 4.89 -15.99
N LEU A 96 -11.19 4.74 -14.72
CA LEU A 96 -11.72 3.65 -13.91
C LEU A 96 -13.23 3.78 -13.67
N ALA A 97 -13.76 4.99 -13.61
CA ALA A 97 -15.18 5.25 -13.41
C ALA A 97 -16.03 4.78 -14.60
N GLY A 98 -15.47 4.82 -15.81
CA GLY A 98 -16.12 4.37 -17.05
C GLY A 98 -16.04 2.86 -17.28
N VAL A 99 -15.39 2.08 -16.43
CA VAL A 99 -15.23 0.64 -16.62
C VAL A 99 -16.49 -0.12 -16.24
N ASP A 100 -17.10 -0.79 -17.24
CA ASP A 100 -18.07 -1.85 -17.04
C ASP A 100 -17.35 -3.21 -17.11
N PRO A 101 -17.22 -3.95 -15.99
CA PRO A 101 -16.51 -5.22 -15.99
C PRO A 101 -17.07 -6.27 -16.99
N ALA A 102 -18.36 -6.18 -17.31
CA ALA A 102 -19.00 -7.09 -18.29
C ALA A 102 -18.60 -6.79 -19.73
N ARG A 103 -18.03 -5.61 -19.98
CA ARG A 103 -17.65 -5.12 -21.32
C ARG A 103 -16.19 -4.68 -21.39
N PHE A 104 -15.41 -5.01 -20.37
CA PHE A 104 -14.01 -4.60 -20.31
C PHE A 104 -13.22 -5.23 -21.47
N ASP A 105 -12.61 -4.37 -22.26
CA ASP A 105 -11.70 -4.74 -23.33
C ASP A 105 -10.31 -4.15 -23.07
N PRO A 106 -9.32 -4.98 -22.69
CA PRO A 106 -7.97 -4.48 -22.40
C PRO A 106 -7.27 -3.88 -23.63
N ALA A 107 -7.73 -4.17 -24.85
CA ALA A 107 -7.13 -3.57 -26.04
C ALA A 107 -7.46 -2.08 -26.20
N THR A 108 -8.55 -1.62 -25.60
CA THR A 108 -9.03 -0.24 -25.73
C THR A 108 -9.07 0.55 -24.43
N GLN A 109 -9.10 -0.14 -23.28
CA GLN A 109 -9.29 0.50 -21.97
C GLN A 109 -8.04 0.40 -21.06
N LEU A 110 -7.03 -0.36 -21.49
CA LEU A 110 -5.78 -0.55 -20.76
C LEU A 110 -4.62 0.04 -21.56
N GLU A 111 -3.79 0.82 -20.90
CA GLU A 111 -2.59 1.40 -21.50
C GLU A 111 -1.35 0.96 -20.73
N VAL A 112 -0.26 0.66 -21.45
CA VAL A 112 1.04 0.40 -20.86
C VAL A 112 1.74 1.72 -20.63
N LEU A 113 2.12 2.00 -19.39
CA LEU A 113 2.90 3.17 -19.00
C LEU A 113 4.37 2.99 -19.35
N THR A 114 4.94 1.85 -18.97
CA THR A 114 6.32 1.48 -19.29
C THR A 114 6.45 -0.04 -19.38
N ASP A 115 7.14 -0.52 -20.40
CA ASP A 115 7.48 -1.93 -20.58
C ASP A 115 8.98 -2.10 -20.52
N ARG A 116 9.46 -2.77 -19.50
CA ARG A 116 10.89 -2.95 -19.22
C ARG A 116 11.37 -4.39 -19.45
N SER A 117 10.57 -5.19 -20.14
CA SER A 117 10.84 -6.60 -20.42
C SER A 117 11.98 -6.82 -21.42
N GLY A 118 12.33 -5.80 -22.23
CA GLY A 118 13.31 -5.86 -23.31
C GLY A 118 14.55 -5.01 -23.06
N PRO A 119 15.58 -5.14 -23.95
CA PRO A 119 16.72 -4.24 -23.93
C PRO A 119 16.30 -2.78 -24.11
N PRO A 120 16.94 -1.79 -23.42
CA PRO A 120 18.06 -1.95 -22.50
C PRO A 120 17.66 -2.32 -21.05
N TYR A 121 16.38 -2.55 -20.77
CA TYR A 121 15.83 -2.60 -19.43
C TYR A 121 15.58 -4.02 -18.92
N LYS A 122 16.37 -4.98 -19.30
CA LYS A 122 16.09 -6.41 -19.09
C LYS A 122 15.65 -6.86 -17.70
N GLU A 123 15.72 -6.03 -16.65
CA GLU A 123 15.54 -6.56 -15.30
C GLU A 123 15.15 -5.49 -14.29
N VAL A 124 13.97 -4.85 -14.41
CA VAL A 124 13.65 -3.71 -13.54
C VAL A 124 12.62 -3.98 -12.46
N TRP A 125 11.75 -4.97 -12.56
CA TRP A 125 10.76 -5.29 -11.55
C TRP A 125 10.02 -4.07 -10.99
N PRO A 126 8.98 -3.53 -11.67
CA PRO A 126 8.23 -2.39 -11.17
C PRO A 126 7.46 -2.77 -9.90
N ASN A 127 7.55 -1.89 -8.89
CA ASN A 127 6.88 -2.05 -7.62
C ASN A 127 5.61 -1.20 -7.51
N GLU A 128 5.29 -0.61 -6.37
CA GLU A 128 4.09 0.18 -6.15
C GLU A 128 4.16 1.52 -6.88
N SER A 129 3.54 1.59 -8.06
CA SER A 129 3.39 2.84 -8.81
C SER A 129 2.27 3.68 -8.22
N SER A 130 2.46 5.01 -8.19
CA SER A 130 1.46 5.97 -7.73
C SER A 130 1.46 7.24 -8.57
N GLU A 131 0.45 8.08 -8.37
CA GLU A 131 0.40 9.41 -8.98
C GLU A 131 1.47 10.33 -8.39
N VAL A 132 1.95 11.23 -9.20
CA VAL A 132 2.77 12.36 -8.76
C VAL A 132 1.83 13.53 -8.43
N PRO A 133 1.86 14.09 -7.21
CA PRO A 133 1.00 15.21 -6.85
C PRO A 133 1.18 16.41 -7.78
N GLU A 134 0.09 17.13 -8.01
CA GLU A 134 0.11 18.35 -8.81
C GLU A 134 1.18 19.34 -8.31
N GLY A 135 1.90 19.96 -9.25
CA GLY A 135 2.94 20.94 -8.97
C GLY A 135 4.32 20.38 -8.63
N VAL A 136 4.49 19.07 -8.49
CA VAL A 136 5.82 18.44 -8.33
C VAL A 136 6.63 18.54 -9.63
N VAL A 137 5.99 18.26 -10.75
CA VAL A 137 6.55 18.40 -12.09
C VAL A 137 5.56 19.17 -12.98
N PRO A 138 5.99 19.75 -14.13
CA PRO A 138 5.13 20.60 -14.96
C PRO A 138 4.13 19.83 -15.85
N PHE A 139 3.89 18.56 -15.59
CA PHE A 139 2.96 17.68 -16.30
C PHE A 139 2.37 16.65 -15.34
N ASN A 140 1.26 16.02 -15.73
CA ASN A 140 0.72 14.90 -14.97
C ASN A 140 1.63 13.68 -15.13
N ALA A 141 2.00 13.05 -14.02
CA ALA A 141 2.94 11.95 -14.04
C ALA A 141 2.53 10.82 -13.11
N ILE A 142 2.99 9.62 -13.47
CA ILE A 142 2.99 8.44 -12.63
C ILE A 142 4.43 8.12 -12.26
N VAL A 143 4.69 7.89 -10.97
CA VAL A 143 5.98 7.43 -10.49
C VAL A 143 6.03 5.90 -10.54
N VAL A 144 7.15 5.36 -11.04
CA VAL A 144 7.37 3.91 -11.17
C VAL A 144 8.70 3.57 -10.50
N PRO A 145 8.66 3.19 -9.20
CA PRO A 145 9.81 2.62 -8.51
C PRO A 145 10.03 1.19 -8.98
N GLY A 146 11.26 0.68 -8.90
CA GLY A 146 11.55 -0.68 -9.36
C GLY A 146 12.76 -1.31 -8.69
N GLY A 147 12.98 -2.58 -9.04
CA GLY A 147 14.03 -3.43 -8.53
C GLY A 147 13.54 -4.48 -7.55
N PHE A 148 14.33 -5.54 -7.38
CA PHE A 148 14.02 -6.59 -6.40
C PHE A 148 15.25 -7.34 -5.92
N LEU A 149 15.23 -7.81 -4.66
CA LEU A 149 16.37 -8.44 -4.00
C LEU A 149 16.61 -9.91 -4.35
N SER A 150 15.56 -10.72 -4.44
CA SER A 150 15.69 -12.17 -4.57
C SER A 150 16.17 -12.61 -5.95
N THR A 151 15.82 -11.86 -6.97
CA THR A 151 16.41 -11.90 -8.30
C THR A 151 17.10 -10.58 -8.50
N PRO A 152 18.45 -10.53 -8.61
CA PRO A 152 19.14 -9.25 -8.73
C PRO A 152 18.64 -8.49 -9.96
N LYS A 153 17.68 -7.61 -9.70
CA LYS A 153 17.11 -6.70 -10.67
C LYS A 153 17.35 -5.28 -10.18
N PRO A 154 18.38 -4.59 -10.71
CA PRO A 154 18.69 -3.24 -10.33
C PRO A 154 17.49 -2.33 -10.59
N GLY A 155 17.10 -1.58 -9.57
CA GLY A 155 15.96 -0.69 -9.64
C GLY A 155 16.23 0.49 -10.55
N ARG A 156 15.29 0.76 -11.44
CA ARG A 156 15.15 2.05 -12.11
C ARG A 156 13.97 2.77 -11.50
N PHE A 157 14.14 4.04 -11.17
CA PHE A 157 13.08 4.87 -10.60
C PHE A 157 12.80 6.01 -11.56
N THR A 158 11.57 6.09 -12.07
CA THR A 158 11.20 7.06 -13.11
C THR A 158 9.85 7.69 -12.85
N LEU A 159 9.66 8.88 -13.46
CA LEU A 159 8.36 9.50 -13.66
C LEU A 159 7.96 9.30 -15.12
N VAL A 160 6.75 8.84 -15.36
CA VAL A 160 6.17 8.70 -16.72
C VAL A 160 5.23 9.87 -16.95
N ASN A 161 5.51 10.71 -17.94
CA ASN A 161 4.62 11.79 -18.34
C ASN A 161 3.39 11.20 -19.03
N VAL A 162 2.21 11.37 -18.43
CA VAL A 162 0.95 10.80 -18.96
C VAL A 162 0.16 11.79 -19.81
N ASP A 163 0.56 13.04 -19.89
CA ASP A 163 -0.02 14.03 -20.81
C ASP A 163 0.50 13.85 -22.25
N ASP A 164 1.68 13.25 -22.41
CA ASP A 164 2.26 12.99 -23.72
C ASP A 164 1.93 11.55 -24.16
N PRO A 165 1.27 11.34 -25.31
CA PRO A 165 0.98 10.00 -25.85
C PRO A 165 2.22 9.11 -26.02
N ALA A 166 3.42 9.70 -26.20
CA ALA A 166 4.68 8.96 -26.29
C ALA A 166 5.17 8.43 -24.92
N ARG A 167 4.53 8.87 -23.81
CA ARG A 167 4.89 8.45 -22.45
C ARG A 167 6.38 8.60 -22.12
N PRO A 168 7.01 9.75 -22.33
CA PRO A 168 8.43 9.90 -22.03
C PRO A 168 8.71 9.70 -20.55
N GLU A 169 9.78 8.94 -20.25
CA GLU A 169 10.25 8.70 -18.90
C GLU A 169 11.29 9.74 -18.48
N TYR A 170 11.13 10.24 -17.24
CA TYR A 170 12.11 11.11 -16.58
C TYR A 170 12.80 10.29 -15.48
N VAL A 171 14.12 10.18 -15.55
CA VAL A 171 14.89 9.38 -14.63
C VAL A 171 15.02 10.09 -13.29
N VAL A 172 14.51 9.49 -12.21
CA VAL A 172 14.79 9.90 -10.82
C VAL A 172 16.05 9.20 -10.34
N ALA A 173 16.13 7.88 -10.52
CA ALA A 173 17.35 7.09 -10.31
C ALA A 173 17.57 6.11 -11.45
N ALA A 174 18.76 6.08 -12.00
CA ALA A 174 19.16 5.10 -13.01
C ALA A 174 19.36 3.72 -12.37
N ALA A 175 19.11 2.68 -13.16
CA ALA A 175 19.48 1.32 -12.74
C ALA A 175 21.01 1.22 -12.62
N GLY A 176 21.48 0.67 -11.50
CA GLY A 176 22.90 0.44 -11.29
C GLY A 176 23.45 -0.65 -12.22
N THR A 177 24.68 -0.47 -12.66
CA THR A 177 25.38 -1.38 -13.58
C THR A 177 26.58 -2.09 -12.95
N GLY A 178 27.01 -1.64 -11.77
CA GLY A 178 28.13 -2.16 -11.03
C GLY A 178 27.93 -3.61 -10.59
N THR A 179 28.99 -4.36 -10.47
CA THR A 179 28.95 -5.67 -9.79
C THR A 179 29.01 -5.44 -8.28
N PRO A 180 28.09 -6.02 -7.48
CA PRO A 180 28.14 -5.88 -6.05
C PRO A 180 29.49 -6.41 -5.51
N ASP A 181 30.20 -5.57 -4.76
CA ASP A 181 31.41 -5.94 -4.03
C ASP A 181 31.13 -5.93 -2.53
N CYS A 182 31.33 -7.08 -1.89
CA CYS A 182 31.15 -7.27 -0.46
C CYS A 182 32.49 -7.38 0.27
N SER A 183 33.60 -7.10 -0.37
CA SER A 183 34.92 -7.12 0.25
C SER A 183 35.01 -6.07 1.37
N GLY A 184 35.39 -6.51 2.56
CA GLY A 184 35.50 -5.62 3.73
C GLY A 184 34.21 -5.39 4.51
N GLY A 185 33.14 -6.17 4.27
CA GLY A 185 31.89 -6.12 5.05
C GLY A 185 30.98 -4.92 4.77
N VAL A 186 31.30 -4.12 3.75
CA VAL A 186 30.46 -3.02 3.26
C VAL A 186 30.15 -3.29 1.79
N VAL A 187 28.87 -3.33 1.46
CA VAL A 187 28.45 -3.44 0.06
C VAL A 187 28.64 -2.09 -0.61
N ARG A 188 29.53 -2.05 -1.59
CA ARG A 188 29.72 -0.87 -2.45
C ARG A 188 29.20 -1.21 -3.82
N ASN A 189 27.97 -0.87 -4.09
CA ASN A 189 27.42 -0.95 -5.43
C ASN A 189 26.36 0.12 -5.64
N ASP A 190 26.03 0.37 -6.87
CA ASP A 190 25.00 1.27 -7.32
C ASP A 190 23.67 0.55 -7.62
N GLN A 191 23.56 -0.72 -7.24
CA GLN A 191 22.39 -1.56 -7.50
C GLN A 191 21.40 -1.47 -6.33
N TRP A 192 20.55 -0.48 -6.40
CA TRP A 192 19.48 -0.27 -5.44
C TRP A 192 18.15 -0.81 -5.97
N PHE A 193 17.24 -1.15 -5.09
CA PHE A 193 15.84 -1.29 -5.42
C PHE A 193 15.01 -0.28 -4.63
N TYR A 194 13.86 0.11 -5.19
CA TYR A 194 12.92 1.06 -4.64
C TYR A 194 11.53 0.45 -4.70
N HIS A 195 10.74 0.62 -3.64
CA HIS A 195 9.43 -0.03 -3.57
C HIS A 195 8.28 0.96 -3.74
N GLN A 196 8.40 2.16 -3.17
CA GLN A 196 7.34 3.16 -3.09
C GLN A 196 7.91 4.58 -3.18
N ALA A 197 7.03 5.55 -3.44
CA ALA A 197 7.36 6.98 -3.42
C ALA A 197 6.37 7.75 -2.55
N LEU A 198 6.88 8.66 -1.72
CA LEU A 198 6.12 9.69 -1.02
C LEU A 198 6.60 11.08 -1.47
N PHE A 199 5.80 12.11 -1.21
CA PHE A 199 6.12 13.46 -1.69
C PHE A 199 6.01 14.48 -0.57
N HIS A 200 7.12 15.13 -0.23
CA HIS A 200 7.19 16.18 0.79
C HIS A 200 8.32 17.17 0.47
N ASP A 201 8.18 18.44 0.87
CA ASP A 201 9.25 19.44 0.78
C ASP A 201 10.25 19.20 1.90
N MET A 202 11.34 18.48 1.60
CA MET A 202 12.33 18.04 2.58
C MET A 202 13.42 19.09 2.84
N ASP A 203 13.73 19.94 1.85
CA ASP A 203 14.78 20.95 1.95
C ASP A 203 14.26 22.38 2.14
N GLY A 204 12.94 22.57 2.19
CA GLY A 204 12.29 23.84 2.49
C GLY A 204 12.32 24.84 1.33
N ASP A 205 12.55 24.38 0.09
CA ASP A 205 12.61 25.24 -1.08
C ASP A 205 11.22 25.53 -1.72
N GLY A 206 10.16 24.96 -1.14
CA GLY A 206 8.77 25.10 -1.57
C GLY A 206 8.33 24.10 -2.64
N ARG A 207 9.21 23.20 -3.08
CA ARG A 207 8.89 22.11 -4.00
C ARG A 207 8.89 20.78 -3.25
N LYS A 208 7.94 19.92 -3.57
CA LYS A 208 7.94 18.58 -3.02
C LYS A 208 9.03 17.73 -3.66
N ASP A 209 9.84 17.11 -2.82
CA ASP A 209 10.83 16.09 -3.14
C ASP A 209 10.18 14.70 -3.17
N ILE A 210 10.90 13.70 -3.64
CA ILE A 210 10.49 12.30 -3.55
C ILE A 210 11.19 11.64 -2.37
N VAL A 211 10.43 11.23 -1.36
CA VAL A 211 10.91 10.45 -0.21
C VAL A 211 10.70 8.97 -0.48
N THR A 212 11.71 8.16 -0.25
CA THR A 212 11.64 6.72 -0.43
C THR A 212 12.64 5.98 0.46
N ALA A 213 12.40 4.69 0.66
CA ALA A 213 13.41 3.76 1.13
C ALA A 213 14.09 3.09 -0.07
N ARG A 214 15.36 2.75 0.08
CA ARG A 214 16.07 1.92 -0.88
C ARG A 214 16.86 0.86 -0.17
N ALA A 215 17.01 -0.31 -0.78
CA ALA A 215 17.91 -1.31 -0.28
C ALA A 215 18.84 -1.84 -1.38
N ASN A 216 19.97 -2.34 -0.91
CA ASN A 216 20.98 -2.85 -1.77
C ASN A 216 20.64 -4.27 -2.24
N LEU A 217 20.81 -4.48 -3.54
CA LEU A 217 20.69 -5.80 -4.12
C LEU A 217 21.89 -6.66 -3.73
N MET A 218 21.69 -7.80 -3.10
CA MET A 218 22.68 -8.87 -3.08
C MET A 218 23.28 -9.33 -1.75
N PRO A 219 22.48 -9.62 -0.74
CA PRO A 219 23.08 -10.29 0.42
C PRO A 219 23.08 -11.80 0.34
N PHE A 220 22.06 -12.42 -0.27
CA PHE A 220 21.85 -13.88 -0.15
C PHE A 220 22.90 -14.76 -0.80
N ARG A 221 23.61 -14.28 -1.81
CA ARG A 221 24.56 -15.08 -2.59
C ARG A 221 26.02 -14.93 -2.18
N HIS A 222 26.35 -13.87 -1.44
CA HIS A 222 27.73 -13.48 -1.17
C HIS A 222 28.05 -13.25 0.31
N GLY A 223 27.14 -13.55 1.23
CA GLY A 223 27.33 -13.33 2.66
C GLY A 223 27.43 -11.85 3.06
N CYS A 224 26.93 -10.95 2.22
CA CYS A 224 26.91 -9.53 2.49
C CYS A 224 25.75 -9.15 3.40
N PRO A 225 25.91 -8.18 4.30
CA PRO A 225 24.80 -7.65 5.06
C PRO A 225 23.83 -6.91 4.14
N PHE A 226 22.54 -6.96 4.45
CA PHE A 226 21.57 -6.05 3.89
C PHE A 226 21.90 -4.61 4.30
N ILE A 227 21.65 -3.68 3.39
CA ILE A 227 21.78 -2.26 3.65
C ILE A 227 20.51 -1.61 3.15
N GLY A 228 19.76 -0.99 4.06
CA GLY A 228 18.63 -0.15 3.74
C GLY A 228 18.96 1.31 4.07
N GLU A 229 18.37 2.23 3.35
CA GLU A 229 18.50 3.66 3.55
C GLU A 229 17.16 4.36 3.37
N LEU A 230 16.86 5.30 4.28
CA LEU A 230 15.83 6.31 4.08
C LEU A 230 16.48 7.49 3.34
N ILE A 231 15.93 7.84 2.20
CA ILE A 231 16.47 8.89 1.35
C ILE A 231 15.37 9.83 0.85
N TYR A 232 15.78 11.00 0.35
CA TYR A 232 14.95 11.74 -0.58
C TYR A 232 15.74 12.12 -1.83
N PHE A 233 15.01 12.25 -2.93
CA PHE A 233 15.51 12.82 -4.17
C PHE A 233 15.05 14.26 -4.26
N ARG A 234 16.01 15.18 -4.30
CA ARG A 234 15.74 16.61 -4.40
C ARG A 234 15.12 16.96 -5.74
N ASN A 235 13.98 17.65 -5.69
CA ASN A 235 13.29 18.08 -6.89
C ASN A 235 14.11 19.12 -7.67
N PRO A 236 14.53 18.85 -8.93
CA PRO A 236 15.33 19.77 -9.71
C PRO A 236 14.57 21.02 -10.17
N GLY A 237 13.24 21.06 -9.99
CA GLY A 237 12.40 22.18 -10.43
C GLY A 237 12.52 22.45 -11.93
N PRO A 238 12.86 23.70 -12.34
CA PRO A 238 12.96 24.06 -13.76
C PRO A 238 14.11 23.37 -14.51
N ASP A 239 15.05 22.77 -13.78
CA ASP A 239 16.18 22.04 -14.37
C ASP A 239 15.87 20.56 -14.67
N LEU A 240 14.61 20.15 -14.52
CA LEU A 240 14.14 18.80 -14.83
C LEU A 240 14.49 18.41 -16.28
N ARG A 241 15.17 17.27 -16.44
CA ARG A 241 15.55 16.69 -17.75
C ARG A 241 15.24 15.20 -17.75
N PRO A 242 14.86 14.61 -18.90
CA PRO A 242 14.46 13.20 -18.98
C PRO A 242 15.55 12.21 -18.55
N ASP A 243 16.81 12.49 -18.84
CA ASP A 243 17.95 11.58 -18.70
C ASP A 243 18.91 11.97 -17.56
N VAL A 244 18.58 13.00 -16.79
CA VAL A 244 19.41 13.46 -15.66
C VAL A 244 18.79 12.98 -14.36
N PRO A 245 19.45 12.05 -13.61
CA PRO A 245 18.99 11.61 -12.31
C PRO A 245 18.89 12.77 -11.32
N TRP A 246 17.91 12.67 -10.41
CA TRP A 246 17.75 13.64 -9.33
C TRP A 246 18.85 13.50 -8.28
N GLU A 247 19.17 14.57 -7.59
CA GLU A 247 20.14 14.56 -6.49
C GLU A 247 19.59 13.75 -5.32
N VAL A 248 20.35 12.76 -4.84
CA VAL A 248 19.98 11.94 -3.68
C VAL A 248 20.55 12.49 -2.39
N ARG A 249 19.72 12.50 -1.35
CA ARG A 249 20.10 12.86 0.04
C ARG A 249 19.73 11.72 0.98
N VAL A 250 20.69 11.23 1.75
CA VAL A 250 20.48 10.17 2.74
C VAL A 250 20.06 10.81 4.07
N LEU A 251 18.92 10.37 4.61
CA LEU A 251 18.39 10.79 5.89
C LEU A 251 18.81 9.83 7.02
N ALA A 252 18.67 8.52 6.77
CA ALA A 252 19.06 7.48 7.71
C ALA A 252 19.60 6.27 6.96
N GLY A 253 20.57 5.54 7.55
CA GLY A 253 21.24 4.39 6.92
C GLY A 253 22.75 4.47 7.12
N LEU A 254 23.51 4.05 6.10
CA LEU A 254 24.99 4.05 6.13
C LEU A 254 25.62 5.43 6.44
N PRO A 255 26.83 5.43 7.07
CA PRO A 255 27.68 4.27 7.37
C PRO A 255 27.39 3.59 8.71
N ASP A 256 26.61 4.22 9.60
CA ASP A 256 26.51 3.81 11.01
C ASP A 256 25.36 2.83 11.28
N GLU A 257 24.41 2.72 10.35
CA GLU A 257 23.19 1.91 10.50
C GLU A 257 23.02 0.93 9.33
N ARG A 258 23.41 -0.32 9.56
CA ARG A 258 23.23 -1.38 8.55
C ARG A 258 21.79 -1.82 8.35
N ASN A 259 20.89 -1.37 9.21
CA ASN A 259 19.50 -1.82 9.30
C ASN A 259 18.53 -0.68 8.99
N GLY A 260 18.79 0.10 7.95
CA GLY A 260 17.84 1.12 7.47
C GLY A 260 16.57 0.51 6.86
N PRO A 261 15.53 1.33 6.62
CA PRO A 261 14.28 0.88 6.03
C PRO A 261 14.45 0.49 4.56
N GLU A 262 13.61 -0.41 4.06
CA GLU A 262 13.80 -0.94 2.71
C GLU A 262 12.56 -1.01 1.83
N VAL A 263 11.36 -1.20 2.40
CA VAL A 263 10.20 -1.57 1.59
C VAL A 263 9.14 -0.49 1.57
N ASN A 264 8.34 -0.38 2.61
CA ASN A 264 7.13 0.44 2.58
C ASN A 264 7.24 1.62 3.54
N LEU A 265 6.63 2.73 3.15
CA LEU A 265 6.64 3.99 3.90
C LEU A 265 5.24 4.57 3.97
N ASP A 266 4.99 5.39 4.99
CA ASP A 266 3.89 6.35 5.01
C ASP A 266 4.34 7.68 5.60
N LEU A 267 3.56 8.74 5.37
CA LEU A 267 3.88 10.10 5.78
C LEU A 267 2.65 10.72 6.46
N ALA A 268 2.72 10.94 7.76
CA ALA A 268 1.61 11.45 8.54
C ALA A 268 2.08 12.29 9.74
N ASP A 269 1.31 13.31 10.10
CA ASP A 269 1.50 14.11 11.31
C ASP A 269 0.97 13.32 12.51
N LEU A 270 1.84 12.53 13.14
CA LEU A 270 1.47 11.60 14.21
C LEU A 270 1.40 12.25 15.61
N ASP A 271 2.14 13.35 15.82
CA ASP A 271 2.15 14.07 17.11
C ASP A 271 1.35 15.39 17.09
N GLY A 272 0.81 15.77 15.92
CA GLY A 272 -0.05 16.93 15.74
C GLY A 272 0.70 18.26 15.72
N ASP A 273 2.03 18.25 15.45
CA ASP A 273 2.86 19.45 15.42
C ASP A 273 2.85 20.17 14.05
N GLY A 274 2.21 19.59 13.05
CA GLY A 274 2.08 20.11 11.69
C GLY A 274 3.27 19.77 10.78
N VAL A 275 4.23 18.95 11.26
CA VAL A 275 5.35 18.43 10.48
C VAL A 275 5.21 16.91 10.39
N PRO A 276 4.89 16.33 9.23
CA PRO A 276 4.62 14.91 9.16
C PRO A 276 5.87 14.07 9.45
N GLU A 277 5.68 12.98 10.17
CA GLU A 277 6.65 11.93 10.36
C GLU A 277 6.66 10.97 9.17
N ILE A 278 7.81 10.29 8.99
CA ILE A 278 7.97 9.18 8.06
C ILE A 278 7.91 7.87 8.84
N ILE A 279 6.92 7.04 8.53
CA ILE A 279 6.78 5.69 9.06
C ILE A 279 7.45 4.74 8.07
N ALA A 280 8.34 3.86 8.52
CA ALA A 280 9.11 3.03 7.62
C ALA A 280 9.24 1.58 8.09
N THR A 281 9.11 0.63 7.17
CA THR A 281 9.27 -0.81 7.44
C THR A 281 10.71 -1.27 7.24
N HIS A 282 11.17 -2.17 8.12
CA HIS A 282 12.45 -2.87 8.01
C HIS A 282 12.19 -4.37 7.80
N PHE A 283 11.79 -4.70 6.59
CA PHE A 283 11.33 -6.03 6.24
C PHE A 283 12.44 -7.08 6.20
N PHE A 284 13.57 -6.75 5.57
CA PHE A 284 14.70 -7.67 5.38
C PHE A 284 15.73 -7.59 6.49
N THR A 285 15.89 -6.43 7.12
CA THR A 285 17.00 -6.16 8.03
C THR A 285 16.70 -6.51 9.47
N SER A 286 15.60 -6.04 10.04
CA SER A 286 15.39 -6.11 11.49
C SER A 286 13.98 -6.43 11.97
N ASP A 287 13.02 -6.63 11.08
CA ASP A 287 11.60 -6.89 11.40
C ASP A 287 10.96 -5.79 12.26
N ASN A 288 11.35 -4.56 12.04
CA ASN A 288 10.92 -3.40 12.82
C ASN A 288 10.05 -2.46 11.98
N ILE A 289 9.29 -1.61 12.66
CA ILE A 289 8.77 -0.36 12.13
C ILE A 289 9.43 0.77 12.91
N THR A 290 9.96 1.75 12.19
CA THR A 290 10.56 2.95 12.76
C THR A 290 9.80 4.18 12.30
N VAL A 291 9.51 5.08 13.23
CA VAL A 291 9.03 6.43 12.96
C VAL A 291 10.21 7.37 12.98
N PHE A 292 10.36 8.15 11.92
CA PHE A 292 11.37 9.19 11.79
C PHE A 292 10.70 10.55 11.80
N GLY A 293 11.28 11.52 12.49
CA GLY A 293 10.77 12.89 12.56
C GLY A 293 11.87 13.93 12.43
N ALA A 294 11.49 15.13 12.07
CA ALA A 294 12.38 16.30 12.10
C ALA A 294 12.92 16.54 13.52
N PRO A 295 13.98 17.35 13.71
CA PRO A 295 14.45 17.75 15.03
C PRO A 295 13.33 18.38 15.85
N ALA A 296 13.35 18.18 17.17
CA ALA A 296 12.31 18.70 18.06
C ALA A 296 12.09 20.21 17.85
N GLY A 297 10.84 20.61 17.53
CA GLY A 297 10.46 21.99 17.23
C GLY A 297 11.04 22.55 15.93
N GLY A 298 11.61 21.71 15.08
CA GLY A 298 12.17 22.05 13.78
C GLY A 298 11.36 21.47 12.62
N ARG A 299 11.93 21.54 11.42
CA ARG A 299 11.39 20.98 10.19
C ARG A 299 12.43 20.07 9.53
N TRP A 300 12.06 19.37 8.47
CA TRP A 300 12.94 18.45 7.76
C TRP A 300 14.22 19.11 7.24
N GLN A 301 14.14 20.35 6.73
CA GLN A 301 15.33 21.11 6.31
C GLN A 301 16.29 21.46 7.46
N ASP A 302 15.85 21.32 8.70
CA ASP A 302 16.67 21.60 9.88
C ASP A 302 17.52 20.41 10.34
N VAL A 303 17.36 19.26 9.70
CA VAL A 303 18.14 18.05 10.02
C VAL A 303 19.61 18.29 9.71
N ASP A 304 20.41 18.44 10.74
CA ASP A 304 21.86 18.64 10.70
C ASP A 304 22.53 17.99 11.91
N PRO A 305 22.93 16.73 11.83
CA PRO A 305 23.59 16.03 12.92
C PRO A 305 24.88 16.71 13.39
N ALA A 306 25.64 17.33 12.47
CA ALA A 306 26.87 18.01 12.78
C ALA A 306 26.63 19.30 13.60
N ALA A 307 25.50 19.97 13.42
CA ALA A 307 25.07 21.10 14.22
C ALA A 307 24.28 20.72 15.50
N GLY A 308 24.22 19.42 15.85
CA GLY A 308 23.49 18.94 17.01
C GLY A 308 21.97 18.90 16.85
N ARG A 309 21.48 18.88 15.61
CA ARG A 309 20.06 18.74 15.24
C ARG A 309 19.84 17.43 14.48
N PRO A 310 19.96 16.28 15.15
CA PRO A 310 19.77 14.99 14.49
C PRO A 310 18.32 14.74 14.15
N LEU A 311 18.10 13.81 13.23
CA LEU A 311 16.82 13.18 12.97
C LEU A 311 16.29 12.51 14.26
N ARG A 312 15.02 12.74 14.61
CA ARG A 312 14.34 11.98 15.68
C ARG A 312 13.95 10.60 15.13
N ARG A 313 13.97 9.60 15.97
CA ARG A 313 13.52 8.25 15.59
C ARG A 313 13.01 7.46 16.79
N ALA A 314 12.00 6.64 16.56
CA ALA A 314 11.51 5.65 17.51
C ALA A 314 11.22 4.33 16.80
N THR A 315 11.68 3.22 17.37
CA THR A 315 11.23 1.90 16.93
C THR A 315 9.91 1.60 17.61
N VAL A 316 8.83 1.60 16.80
CA VAL A 316 7.45 1.48 17.30
C VAL A 316 6.89 0.06 17.24
N MET A 317 7.56 -0.83 16.51
CA MET A 317 7.27 -2.26 16.47
C MET A 317 8.55 -3.07 16.44
N THR A 318 8.59 -4.15 17.20
CA THR A 318 9.64 -5.17 17.15
C THR A 318 9.09 -6.53 17.55
N GLY A 319 9.68 -7.62 17.04
CA GLY A 319 9.32 -8.99 17.44
C GLY A 319 7.93 -9.47 17.00
N GLN A 320 7.25 -8.75 16.10
CA GLN A 320 5.95 -9.13 15.55
C GLN A 320 6.05 -9.76 14.15
N GLY A 321 7.27 -10.03 13.68
CA GLY A 321 7.54 -10.52 12.34
C GLY A 321 7.79 -9.39 11.32
N ARG A 322 8.00 -9.77 10.05
CA ARG A 322 8.42 -8.84 8.99
C ARG A 322 7.29 -7.90 8.57
N PRO A 323 7.33 -6.61 8.86
CA PRO A 323 6.28 -5.68 8.42
C PRO A 323 6.37 -5.47 6.91
N PHE A 324 5.24 -5.64 6.20
CA PHE A 324 5.22 -5.47 4.74
C PHE A 324 4.72 -4.09 4.33
N ALA A 325 3.57 -3.68 4.82
CA ALA A 325 2.95 -2.39 4.52
C ALA A 325 2.63 -1.62 5.81
N VAL A 326 2.59 -0.31 5.71
CA VAL A 326 2.16 0.61 6.79
C VAL A 326 1.17 1.63 6.25
N GLU A 327 0.20 2.02 7.09
CA GLU A 327 -0.78 3.06 6.81
C GLU A 327 -1.11 3.78 8.13
N ALA A 328 -0.97 5.10 8.14
CA ALA A 328 -1.37 5.92 9.28
C ALA A 328 -2.87 6.26 9.16
N VAL A 329 -3.67 5.79 10.10
CA VAL A 329 -5.13 5.95 10.05
C VAL A 329 -5.72 5.92 11.47
N ASP A 330 -6.75 6.75 11.72
CA ASP A 330 -7.52 6.72 12.96
C ASP A 330 -8.42 5.46 12.97
N LEU A 331 -7.92 4.39 13.60
CA LEU A 331 -8.60 3.09 13.64
C LEU A 331 -9.66 2.99 14.74
N ASP A 332 -9.57 3.78 15.79
CA ASP A 332 -10.50 3.66 16.92
C ASP A 332 -11.44 4.86 17.07
N GLY A 333 -11.28 5.90 16.25
CA GLY A 333 -12.14 7.06 16.21
C GLY A 333 -11.86 8.06 17.34
N ASP A 334 -10.63 8.10 17.86
CA ASP A 334 -10.22 9.03 18.92
C ASP A 334 -9.57 10.32 18.37
N GLY A 335 -9.31 10.37 17.06
CA GLY A 335 -8.73 11.51 16.34
C GLY A 335 -7.19 11.48 16.31
N ARG A 336 -6.55 10.47 16.89
CA ARG A 336 -5.12 10.22 16.75
C ARG A 336 -4.90 9.13 15.70
N LEU A 337 -3.74 9.15 15.08
CA LEU A 337 -3.42 8.17 14.05
C LEU A 337 -2.69 6.96 14.67
N GLU A 338 -3.22 5.77 14.46
CA GLU A 338 -2.53 4.52 14.63
C GLU A 338 -1.77 4.16 13.36
N ILE A 339 -0.82 3.22 13.48
CA ILE A 339 -0.16 2.62 12.33
C ILE A 339 -0.77 1.24 12.10
N LEU A 340 -1.54 1.09 11.03
CA LEU A 340 -2.01 -0.20 10.55
C LEU A 340 -0.87 -0.89 9.78
N THR A 341 -0.61 -2.14 10.11
CA THR A 341 0.40 -2.94 9.40
C THR A 341 -0.01 -4.40 9.28
N SER A 342 0.61 -5.10 8.36
CA SER A 342 0.60 -6.56 8.25
C SER A 342 2.03 -7.09 8.28
N ASN A 343 2.24 -8.21 8.96
CA ASN A 343 3.51 -8.90 8.88
C ASN A 343 3.45 -10.00 7.80
N HIS A 344 4.42 -10.01 6.92
CA HIS A 344 4.50 -10.93 5.80
C HIS A 344 5.34 -12.16 6.20
N GLN A 345 4.70 -13.22 6.67
CA GLN A 345 5.36 -14.40 7.23
C GLN A 345 5.25 -15.60 6.30
N GLY A 346 6.25 -16.46 6.35
CA GLY A 346 6.35 -17.63 5.51
C GLY A 346 6.55 -18.93 6.27
N ASP A 347 6.57 -20.02 5.53
CA ASP A 347 6.85 -21.35 6.05
C ASP A 347 8.32 -21.76 5.77
N GLY A 348 9.24 -21.13 6.47
CA GLY A 348 10.58 -21.66 6.70
C GLY A 348 11.66 -21.37 5.66
N CYS A 349 11.52 -20.31 4.85
CA CYS A 349 12.49 -20.08 3.78
C CYS A 349 13.60 -19.07 4.07
N PHE A 350 13.35 -18.06 4.92
CA PHE A 350 14.38 -17.08 5.25
C PHE A 350 15.06 -17.36 6.58
N ASP A 351 14.29 -17.73 7.59
CA ASP A 351 14.77 -18.04 8.93
C ASP A 351 13.66 -18.78 9.68
N VAL A 352 13.91 -20.05 10.03
CA VAL A 352 12.93 -20.89 10.71
C VAL A 352 12.45 -20.32 12.06
N THR A 353 13.28 -19.54 12.73
CA THR A 353 12.90 -18.92 14.01
C THR A 353 12.01 -17.72 13.83
N ARG A 354 12.27 -16.90 12.83
CA ARG A 354 11.46 -15.72 12.47
C ARG A 354 10.11 -16.12 11.84
N ASP A 355 10.10 -17.19 11.06
CA ASP A 355 8.89 -17.70 10.39
C ASP A 355 7.97 -18.50 11.33
N ALA A 356 8.34 -18.69 12.61
CA ALA A 356 7.48 -19.30 13.62
C ALA A 356 6.28 -18.42 14.01
N ILE A 357 6.39 -17.09 13.81
CA ILE A 357 5.30 -16.16 14.07
C ILE A 357 4.28 -16.24 12.93
N PRO A 358 2.97 -16.41 13.23
CA PRO A 358 1.94 -16.41 12.20
C PRO A 358 1.82 -15.05 11.52
N GLY A 359 1.28 -15.03 10.31
CA GLY A 359 0.85 -13.82 9.64
C GLY A 359 -0.26 -13.12 10.43
N ARG A 360 -0.17 -11.79 10.56
CA ARG A 360 -1.05 -10.95 11.39
C ARG A 360 -1.42 -9.66 10.70
N VAL A 361 -2.52 -9.08 11.16
CA VAL A 361 -2.86 -7.67 10.98
C VAL A 361 -2.78 -6.99 12.34
N ILE A 362 -2.05 -5.90 12.42
CA ILE A 362 -1.67 -5.26 13.68
C ILE A 362 -1.98 -3.76 13.59
N ALA A 363 -2.56 -3.19 14.65
CA ALA A 363 -2.60 -1.76 14.88
C ALA A 363 -1.56 -1.40 15.95
N LEU A 364 -0.72 -0.43 15.68
CA LEU A 364 0.22 0.13 16.65
C LEU A 364 -0.40 1.40 17.19
N VAL A 365 -0.76 1.39 18.47
CA VAL A 365 -1.43 2.50 19.14
C VAL A 365 -0.38 3.43 19.72
N PRO A 366 -0.42 4.74 19.39
CA PRO A 366 0.55 5.69 19.91
C PRO A 366 0.37 5.92 21.41
N PRO A 367 1.41 6.35 22.13
CA PRO A 367 1.32 6.67 23.56
C PRO A 367 0.29 7.80 23.79
N ALA A 368 -0.53 7.65 24.84
CA ALA A 368 -1.60 8.59 25.16
C ALA A 368 -1.10 10.02 25.49
N SER A 369 0.17 10.14 25.85
CA SER A 369 0.83 11.42 26.11
C SER A 369 1.12 12.25 24.84
N GLY A 370 1.06 11.65 23.64
CA GLY A 370 1.53 12.25 22.39
C GLY A 370 3.06 12.23 22.22
N ARG A 371 3.82 11.68 23.17
CA ARG A 371 5.30 11.64 23.10
C ARG A 371 5.76 10.43 22.28
N ILE A 372 5.44 10.43 21.00
CA ILE A 372 5.60 9.30 20.07
C ILE A 372 7.05 8.81 19.89
N PHE A 373 8.05 9.65 20.21
CA PHE A 373 9.47 9.31 20.13
C PHE A 373 10.08 8.83 21.45
N ASP A 374 9.41 9.10 22.59
CA ASP A 374 9.98 8.89 23.92
C ASP A 374 9.31 7.74 24.68
N GLU A 375 8.11 7.34 24.27
CA GLU A 375 7.30 6.35 24.96
C GLU A 375 6.97 5.16 24.03
N GLU A 376 6.66 4.03 24.64
CA GLU A 376 6.40 2.78 23.93
C GLU A 376 5.02 2.82 23.25
N TRP A 377 4.96 2.35 22.01
CA TRP A 377 3.72 2.08 21.27
C TRP A 377 3.15 0.72 21.63
N THR A 378 1.83 0.61 21.65
CA THR A 378 1.15 -0.61 22.07
C THR A 378 0.60 -1.38 20.86
N PRO A 379 1.10 -2.59 20.53
CA PRO A 379 0.55 -3.39 19.45
C PRO A 379 -0.78 -4.03 19.85
N GLN A 380 -1.77 -3.93 18.96
CA GLN A 380 -3.07 -4.58 19.04
C GLN A 380 -3.22 -5.55 17.87
N ILE A 381 -3.44 -6.82 18.13
CA ILE A 381 -3.61 -7.83 17.09
C ILE A 381 -5.07 -7.85 16.63
N LEU A 382 -5.31 -7.38 15.41
CA LEU A 382 -6.66 -7.31 14.82
C LEU A 382 -7.07 -8.62 14.16
N LYS A 383 -6.09 -9.34 13.60
CA LYS A 383 -6.25 -10.70 13.08
C LYS A 383 -4.95 -11.46 13.26
N ASP A 384 -5.07 -12.69 13.69
CA ASP A 384 -3.97 -13.63 13.91
C ASP A 384 -4.12 -14.86 13.01
N ASP A 385 -3.10 -15.69 12.98
CA ASP A 385 -3.11 -17.02 12.36
C ASP A 385 -3.34 -17.04 10.84
N ILE A 386 -2.78 -16.06 10.14
CA ILE A 386 -2.75 -16.09 8.68
C ILE A 386 -1.57 -16.95 8.22
N ARG A 387 -1.87 -17.98 7.44
CA ARG A 387 -0.87 -18.95 6.96
C ARG A 387 -0.92 -19.07 5.45
N PRO A 388 0.21 -19.31 4.78
CA PRO A 388 0.21 -19.72 3.39
C PRO A 388 -0.68 -20.93 3.15
N ASN A 389 -1.29 -21.00 1.97
CA ASN A 389 -2.16 -22.10 1.58
C ASN A 389 -1.35 -23.40 1.46
N PRO A 390 -1.64 -24.43 2.25
CA PRO A 390 -0.86 -25.67 2.25
C PRO A 390 -1.00 -26.48 0.95
N THR A 391 -1.98 -26.17 0.11
CA THR A 391 -2.16 -26.85 -1.20
C THR A 391 -1.23 -26.32 -2.28
N VAL A 392 -0.59 -25.17 -2.04
CA VAL A 392 0.38 -24.58 -2.96
C VAL A 392 1.74 -25.24 -2.74
N PRO A 393 2.39 -25.77 -3.78
CA PRO A 393 3.72 -26.34 -3.66
C PRO A 393 4.72 -25.29 -3.15
N VAL A 394 5.57 -25.68 -2.17
CA VAL A 394 6.67 -24.82 -1.75
C VAL A 394 7.68 -24.72 -2.90
N PRO A 395 8.09 -23.52 -3.32
CA PRO A 395 9.15 -23.38 -4.31
C PRO A 395 10.42 -24.09 -3.82
N VAL A 396 11.05 -24.84 -4.69
CA VAL A 396 12.28 -25.59 -4.33
C VAL A 396 13.42 -24.65 -3.94
N ARG A 397 13.36 -23.40 -4.41
CA ARG A 397 14.28 -22.31 -4.04
C ARG A 397 13.56 -20.97 -4.16
N GLY A 398 13.70 -20.14 -3.18
CA GLY A 398 13.09 -18.81 -3.15
C GLY A 398 12.71 -18.39 -1.75
N PRO A 399 12.05 -17.24 -1.57
CA PRO A 399 11.63 -16.76 -0.27
C PRO A 399 10.56 -17.61 0.41
N GLY A 400 10.12 -18.72 -0.19
CA GLY A 400 9.03 -19.53 0.31
C GLY A 400 7.66 -18.91 0.04
N ARG A 401 6.64 -19.50 0.66
CA ARG A 401 5.29 -18.97 0.61
C ARG A 401 5.13 -17.95 1.73
N LEU A 402 4.63 -16.78 1.40
CA LEU A 402 4.49 -15.65 2.32
C LEU A 402 3.04 -15.18 2.42
N ALA A 403 2.61 -14.77 3.60
CA ALA A 403 1.25 -14.30 3.87
C ALA A 403 1.16 -13.52 5.18
N PRO A 404 0.24 -12.53 5.29
CA PRO A 404 -0.45 -11.83 4.21
C PRO A 404 0.46 -10.82 3.53
N ASN A 405 0.00 -10.14 2.47
CA ASN A 405 0.69 -8.98 1.97
C ASN A 405 0.17 -7.68 2.61
N ARG A 406 -0.70 -6.94 1.97
CA ARG A 406 -1.15 -5.62 2.37
C ARG A 406 -2.46 -5.66 3.15
N ALA A 407 -2.55 -4.89 4.23
CA ALA A 407 -3.79 -4.51 4.90
C ALA A 407 -4.04 -3.01 4.67
N VAL A 408 -5.25 -2.63 4.27
CA VAL A 408 -5.63 -1.23 4.02
C VAL A 408 -6.95 -0.91 4.68
N ALA A 409 -7.04 0.26 5.31
CA ALA A 409 -8.27 0.74 5.92
C ALA A 409 -9.22 1.30 4.85
N PHE A 410 -10.54 1.09 5.05
CA PHE A 410 -11.56 1.65 4.16
C PHE A 410 -12.90 1.78 4.89
N TRP A 411 -13.81 2.57 4.33
CA TRP A 411 -15.19 2.64 4.80
C TRP A 411 -16.13 2.12 3.71
N PRO A 412 -17.03 1.18 4.03
CA PRO A 412 -17.89 0.55 3.02
C PRO A 412 -18.85 1.54 2.33
N ILE A 413 -19.12 2.66 2.98
CA ILE A 413 -19.85 3.82 2.41
C ILE A 413 -19.10 5.09 2.83
N ARG A 414 -18.87 6.03 1.92
CA ARG A 414 -18.16 7.29 2.18
C ARG A 414 -18.76 8.10 3.34
N TRP A 415 -20.04 8.03 3.56
CA TRP A 415 -20.70 8.71 4.69
C TRP A 415 -20.18 8.26 6.07
N LEU A 416 -19.63 7.05 6.18
CA LEU A 416 -19.06 6.52 7.43
C LEU A 416 -17.64 7.03 7.71
N GLU A 417 -16.94 7.54 6.67
CA GLU A 417 -15.58 8.04 6.78
C GLU A 417 -15.46 9.16 7.82
N GLY A 418 -14.50 9.03 8.77
CA GLY A 418 -14.33 9.95 9.90
C GLY A 418 -15.46 9.96 10.93
N ARG A 419 -16.48 9.09 10.80
CA ARG A 419 -17.61 8.98 11.73
C ARG A 419 -17.69 7.64 12.44
N ARG A 420 -17.08 6.65 11.86
CA ARG A 420 -17.06 5.25 12.34
C ARG A 420 -15.67 4.68 12.16
N LYS A 421 -15.34 3.69 12.97
CA LYS A 421 -14.12 2.91 12.79
C LYS A 421 -14.05 2.34 11.37
N PRO A 422 -12.91 2.39 10.70
CA PRO A 422 -12.76 1.81 9.39
C PRO A 422 -12.90 0.28 9.42
N TRP A 423 -13.25 -0.29 8.30
CA TRP A 423 -13.06 -1.69 8.01
C TRP A 423 -11.66 -1.88 7.42
N ILE A 424 -11.14 -3.12 7.40
CA ILE A 424 -9.80 -3.38 6.90
C ILE A 424 -9.88 -4.45 5.82
N LEU A 425 -9.38 -4.14 4.63
CA LEU A 425 -9.22 -5.08 3.52
C LEU A 425 -7.82 -5.71 3.61
N VAL A 426 -7.75 -7.04 3.61
CA VAL A 426 -6.49 -7.79 3.77
C VAL A 426 -6.26 -8.68 2.57
N GLY A 427 -5.20 -8.40 1.82
CA GLY A 427 -4.69 -9.25 0.75
C GLY A 427 -3.88 -10.40 1.35
N GLY A 428 -4.25 -11.63 1.05
CA GLY A 428 -3.65 -12.79 1.70
C GLY A 428 -2.36 -13.30 1.07
N ASP A 429 -1.95 -12.76 -0.08
CA ASP A 429 -0.85 -13.28 -0.86
C ASP A 429 -0.97 -14.81 -1.07
N GLU A 430 0.03 -15.59 -0.72
CA GLU A 430 0.02 -17.05 -0.85
C GLU A 430 -0.83 -17.78 0.20
N ALA A 431 -1.56 -17.06 1.09
CA ALA A 431 -2.71 -17.63 1.81
C ALA A 431 -3.90 -17.88 0.86
N SER A 432 -3.84 -17.39 -0.37
CA SER A 432 -4.85 -17.58 -1.43
C SER A 432 -6.25 -17.05 -1.07
N ARG A 433 -6.34 -16.11 -0.14
CA ARG A 433 -7.58 -15.56 0.41
C ARG A 433 -7.55 -14.06 0.51
N VAL A 434 -8.74 -13.47 0.57
CA VAL A 434 -8.93 -12.06 0.92
C VAL A 434 -9.93 -11.97 2.04
N TRP A 435 -9.62 -11.13 3.02
CA TRP A 435 -10.50 -10.88 4.16
C TRP A 435 -10.93 -9.42 4.21
N VAL A 436 -12.11 -9.21 4.79
CA VAL A 436 -12.55 -7.94 5.33
C VAL A 436 -12.66 -8.10 6.83
N LEU A 437 -11.99 -7.25 7.59
CA LEU A 437 -12.14 -7.17 9.03
C LEU A 437 -13.14 -6.06 9.35
N THR A 438 -14.12 -6.34 10.20
CA THR A 438 -15.13 -5.37 10.63
C THR A 438 -15.01 -5.15 12.13
N PRO A 439 -15.07 -3.90 12.63
CA PRO A 439 -15.00 -3.64 14.05
C PRO A 439 -16.20 -4.25 14.77
N VAL A 440 -15.97 -4.96 15.86
CA VAL A 440 -17.05 -5.59 16.66
C VAL A 440 -17.90 -4.52 17.35
N THR A 441 -17.29 -3.40 17.73
CA THR A 441 -17.99 -2.24 18.30
C THR A 441 -17.40 -0.93 17.78
N GLN A 442 -18.16 0.15 17.91
CA GLN A 442 -17.68 1.50 17.60
C GLN A 442 -17.05 2.21 18.81
N LYS A 443 -16.87 1.50 19.94
CA LYS A 443 -16.29 2.09 21.14
C LYS A 443 -14.79 2.34 20.95
N GLN A 444 -14.31 3.52 21.28
CA GLN A 444 -12.88 3.86 21.35
C GLN A 444 -12.13 2.89 22.25
N GLY A 445 -10.93 2.50 21.85
CA GLY A 445 -10.09 1.54 22.56
C GLY A 445 -10.58 0.09 22.53
N ASP A 446 -11.65 -0.24 21.81
CA ASP A 446 -12.05 -1.64 21.53
C ASP A 446 -11.43 -2.10 20.21
N TRP A 447 -10.36 -2.86 20.29
CA TRP A 447 -9.57 -3.32 19.15
C TRP A 447 -10.04 -4.65 18.57
N ARG A 448 -11.22 -5.13 18.94
CA ARG A 448 -11.76 -6.40 18.43
C ARG A 448 -12.33 -6.19 17.03
N TYR A 449 -11.83 -6.96 16.09
CA TYR A 449 -12.34 -7.05 14.74
C TYR A 449 -12.80 -8.47 14.43
N GLU A 450 -13.88 -8.60 13.70
CA GLU A 450 -14.37 -9.87 13.17
C GLU A 450 -13.86 -10.04 11.73
N SER A 451 -13.30 -11.23 11.42
CA SER A 451 -12.70 -11.51 10.12
C SER A 451 -13.66 -12.28 9.22
N HIS A 452 -13.93 -11.76 8.05
CA HIS A 452 -14.79 -12.36 7.03
C HIS A 452 -13.96 -12.67 5.78
N THR A 453 -13.86 -13.94 5.39
CA THR A 453 -13.27 -14.31 4.09
C THR A 453 -14.25 -13.91 3.00
N ILE A 454 -13.85 -12.99 2.12
CA ILE A 454 -14.67 -12.50 1.01
C ILE A 454 -14.32 -13.18 -0.32
N PHE A 455 -13.12 -13.74 -0.43
CA PHE A 455 -12.66 -14.45 -1.59
C PHE A 455 -11.66 -15.55 -1.18
N ASP A 456 -11.79 -16.74 -1.78
CA ASP A 456 -10.85 -17.86 -1.65
C ASP A 456 -10.58 -18.41 -3.05
N ILE A 457 -9.32 -18.47 -3.42
CA ILE A 457 -8.89 -18.97 -4.74
C ILE A 457 -9.33 -20.41 -4.94
N ASN A 458 -9.21 -21.24 -3.91
CA ASN A 458 -9.58 -22.66 -4.02
C ASN A 458 -11.09 -22.86 -4.25
N ASP A 459 -11.93 -22.06 -3.61
CA ASP A 459 -13.38 -22.11 -3.78
C ASP A 459 -13.80 -21.62 -5.17
N TYR A 460 -13.07 -20.65 -5.71
CA TYR A 460 -13.42 -20.01 -6.97
C TYR A 460 -12.92 -20.77 -8.22
N TYR A 461 -11.64 -21.16 -8.20
CA TYR A 461 -10.99 -21.84 -9.34
C TYR A 461 -10.91 -23.36 -9.17
N GLY A 462 -11.07 -23.87 -7.96
CA GLY A 462 -10.78 -25.24 -7.55
C GLY A 462 -9.35 -25.39 -7.03
N ALA A 463 -9.20 -26.21 -5.99
CA ALA A 463 -7.90 -26.46 -5.38
C ALA A 463 -6.90 -27.05 -6.38
N GLY A 464 -5.70 -26.49 -6.43
CA GLY A 464 -4.64 -26.95 -7.32
C GLY A 464 -4.88 -26.69 -8.80
N THR A 465 -5.85 -25.84 -9.16
CA THR A 465 -6.06 -25.43 -10.57
C THR A 465 -4.83 -24.74 -11.09
N THR A 466 -4.35 -25.18 -12.24
CA THR A 466 -3.21 -24.60 -12.92
C THR A 466 -3.66 -23.79 -14.12
N GLN A 467 -3.00 -22.67 -14.38
CA GLN A 467 -3.14 -21.94 -15.62
C GLN A 467 -1.93 -22.26 -16.51
N THR A 468 -2.20 -22.68 -17.73
CA THR A 468 -1.14 -22.80 -18.74
C THR A 468 -0.82 -21.38 -19.22
N ILE A 469 0.27 -20.84 -18.73
CA ILE A 469 0.84 -19.61 -19.25
C ILE A 469 1.65 -20.02 -20.48
N ARG A 470 1.61 -19.23 -21.55
CA ARG A 470 2.33 -19.51 -22.80
C ARG A 470 3.71 -20.05 -22.53
N SER A 471 3.94 -21.34 -22.62
CA SER A 471 5.16 -21.79 -22.20
C SER A 471 5.70 -23.11 -22.62
N LYS A 472 6.94 -23.16 -22.31
CA LYS A 472 7.75 -24.37 -22.33
C LYS A 472 7.51 -25.27 -21.10
N ASP A 473 6.72 -24.82 -20.10
CA ASP A 473 6.32 -25.69 -18.98
C ASP A 473 4.93 -26.30 -19.23
N PRO A 474 4.85 -27.58 -19.55
CA PRO A 474 3.58 -28.27 -19.81
C PRO A 474 2.72 -28.46 -18.55
N LYS A 475 3.26 -28.20 -17.34
CA LYS A 475 2.53 -28.41 -16.08
C LYS A 475 1.68 -27.20 -15.67
N GLY A 476 1.93 -26.02 -16.26
CA GLY A 476 1.29 -24.76 -15.84
C GLY A 476 1.68 -24.31 -14.42
N GLU A 477 1.27 -23.11 -14.04
CA GLU A 477 1.42 -22.61 -12.66
C GLU A 477 0.14 -22.75 -11.87
N VAL A 478 0.26 -23.10 -10.60
CA VAL A 478 -0.88 -23.17 -9.68
C VAL A 478 -1.36 -21.75 -9.41
N ILE A 479 -2.67 -21.52 -9.56
CA ILE A 479 -3.29 -20.25 -9.18
C ILE A 479 -3.33 -20.18 -7.66
N SER A 480 -2.60 -19.24 -7.07
CA SER A 480 -2.40 -19.20 -5.62
C SER A 480 -2.28 -17.80 -5.02
N THR A 481 -1.81 -16.82 -5.80
CA THR A 481 -1.34 -15.55 -5.24
C THR A 481 -2.38 -14.45 -5.39
N ILE A 482 -2.71 -13.81 -4.28
CA ILE A 482 -3.44 -12.55 -4.23
C ILE A 482 -2.41 -11.42 -4.22
N GLY A 483 -2.37 -10.60 -5.24
CA GLY A 483 -1.51 -9.43 -5.27
C GLY A 483 -1.94 -8.32 -4.31
N GLY A 484 -1.29 -7.16 -4.39
CA GLY A 484 -1.62 -5.99 -3.58
C GLY A 484 -3.02 -5.46 -3.91
N VAL A 485 -3.92 -5.52 -2.92
CA VAL A 485 -5.30 -5.07 -3.04
C VAL A 485 -5.41 -3.55 -3.04
N ALA A 486 -6.47 -3.02 -3.67
CA ALA A 486 -6.81 -1.60 -3.66
C ALA A 486 -8.32 -1.41 -3.50
N TRP A 487 -8.73 -0.17 -3.20
CA TRP A 487 -10.14 0.18 -3.13
C TRP A 487 -10.39 1.63 -3.54
N ARG A 488 -11.63 1.97 -3.86
CA ARG A 488 -12.13 3.32 -4.09
C ARG A 488 -13.61 3.42 -3.75
N TYR A 489 -14.18 4.62 -3.82
CA TYR A 489 -15.63 4.76 -3.86
C TYR A 489 -16.15 4.71 -5.30
N ASP A 490 -17.29 4.03 -5.53
CA ASP A 490 -17.90 3.85 -6.86
C ASP A 490 -18.38 5.16 -7.49
N ARG A 491 -18.53 6.19 -6.68
CA ARG A 491 -18.98 7.54 -7.09
C ARG A 491 -18.61 8.60 -6.05
N PRO A 492 -18.50 9.86 -6.46
CA PRO A 492 -18.33 10.98 -5.52
C PRO A 492 -19.56 11.19 -4.63
N GLY A 493 -19.35 11.88 -3.50
CA GLY A 493 -20.39 12.23 -2.53
C GLY A 493 -20.61 11.17 -1.45
N ALA A 494 -21.40 11.53 -0.44
CA ALA A 494 -21.55 10.78 0.81
C ALA A 494 -22.07 9.35 0.64
N TRP A 495 -22.77 9.06 -0.45
CA TRP A 495 -23.38 7.75 -0.71
C TRP A 495 -22.60 6.89 -1.69
N GLY A 496 -21.32 7.19 -1.92
CA GLY A 496 -20.42 6.31 -2.64
C GLY A 496 -20.16 5.03 -1.84
N PHE A 497 -20.32 3.86 -2.49
CA PHE A 497 -19.96 2.56 -1.91
C PHE A 497 -18.51 2.21 -2.26
N ALA A 498 -17.82 1.56 -1.34
CA ALA A 498 -16.50 1.06 -1.63
C ALA A 498 -16.54 -0.03 -2.72
N GLU A 499 -15.62 0.08 -3.66
CA GLU A 499 -15.27 -0.96 -4.63
C GLU A 499 -13.89 -1.51 -4.27
N LEU A 500 -13.81 -2.83 -4.05
CA LEU A 500 -12.59 -3.52 -3.67
C LEU A 500 -12.02 -4.25 -4.88
N TYR A 501 -10.76 -4.03 -5.17
CA TYR A 501 -10.04 -4.62 -6.29
C TYR A 501 -9.08 -5.70 -5.78
N VAL A 502 -9.32 -6.93 -6.21
CA VAL A 502 -8.60 -8.12 -5.76
C VAL A 502 -7.86 -8.75 -6.94
N PRO A 503 -6.57 -8.53 -7.09
CA PRO A 503 -5.80 -9.14 -8.17
C PRO A 503 -5.48 -10.61 -7.84
N VAL A 504 -5.76 -11.49 -8.78
CA VAL A 504 -5.32 -12.89 -8.77
C VAL A 504 -4.22 -13.04 -9.80
N PHE A 505 -3.01 -13.12 -9.31
CA PHE A 505 -1.79 -12.93 -10.09
C PHE A 505 -1.67 -13.94 -11.25
N GLU A 506 -1.64 -15.23 -10.98
CA GLU A 506 -1.48 -16.26 -12.01
C GLU A 506 -2.69 -16.35 -12.95
N ALA A 507 -3.89 -16.00 -12.45
CA ALA A 507 -5.10 -16.00 -13.28
C ALA A 507 -5.18 -14.79 -14.23
N ARG A 508 -4.31 -13.79 -14.09
CA ARG A 508 -4.35 -12.53 -14.86
C ARG A 508 -5.69 -11.81 -14.74
N GLN A 509 -6.26 -11.83 -13.54
CA GLN A 509 -7.59 -11.30 -13.31
C GLN A 509 -7.61 -10.36 -12.11
N ILE A 510 -8.48 -9.35 -12.19
CA ILE A 510 -8.83 -8.49 -11.05
C ILE A 510 -10.32 -8.70 -10.78
N HIS A 511 -10.64 -9.22 -9.60
CA HIS A 511 -12.03 -9.35 -9.14
C HIS A 511 -12.46 -8.05 -8.47
N ILE A 512 -13.65 -7.59 -8.80
CA ILE A 512 -14.21 -6.34 -8.25
C ILE A 512 -15.40 -6.71 -7.36
N PHE A 513 -15.34 -6.26 -6.10
CA PHE A 513 -16.42 -6.39 -5.15
C PHE A 513 -16.94 -4.99 -4.78
N THR A 514 -18.22 -4.91 -4.42
CA THR A 514 -18.83 -3.66 -3.96
C THR A 514 -19.90 -3.95 -2.90
N PHE A 515 -20.33 -2.92 -2.20
CA PHE A 515 -21.34 -3.01 -1.16
C PHE A 515 -22.68 -2.44 -1.65
N ARG A 516 -23.76 -2.90 -1.01
CA ARG A 516 -25.12 -2.34 -1.16
C ARG A 516 -25.84 -2.40 0.17
N ALA A 517 -26.68 -1.42 0.44
CA ALA A 517 -27.59 -1.47 1.58
C ALA A 517 -28.70 -2.51 1.35
N GLY A 518 -28.92 -3.41 2.32
CA GLY A 518 -30.08 -4.31 2.33
C GLY A 518 -31.24 -3.72 3.15
N PRO A 519 -32.55 -4.12 2.95
CA PRO A 519 -33.06 -5.40 2.48
C PRO A 519 -33.73 -5.44 1.11
N PHE A 520 -33.49 -4.47 0.24
CA PHE A 520 -34.22 -4.38 -1.04
C PHE A 520 -33.66 -5.33 -2.09
N GLY A 521 -34.03 -6.59 -1.95
CA GLY A 521 -33.72 -7.65 -2.87
C GLY A 521 -34.64 -7.64 -4.11
N ASN A 522 -34.44 -6.72 -5.04
CA ASN A 522 -34.93 -6.87 -6.41
C ASN A 522 -33.85 -6.37 -7.37
N SER A 523 -32.71 -7.00 -7.41
CA SER A 523 -31.75 -6.80 -8.48
C SER A 523 -31.69 -8.05 -9.35
N LYS A 524 -32.11 -7.92 -10.59
CA LYS A 524 -31.88 -8.87 -11.68
C LYS A 524 -30.39 -8.87 -12.10
N LEU A 525 -29.47 -8.91 -11.14
CA LEU A 525 -28.07 -9.14 -11.46
C LEU A 525 -27.82 -10.65 -11.48
N PRO A 526 -27.06 -11.16 -12.48
CA PRO A 526 -26.72 -12.57 -12.52
C PRO A 526 -26.10 -12.95 -11.19
N ARG A 527 -26.67 -13.96 -10.53
CA ARG A 527 -26.10 -14.60 -9.36
C ARG A 527 -24.84 -15.32 -9.80
N VAL A 528 -23.72 -14.64 -9.79
CA VAL A 528 -22.44 -15.33 -9.76
C VAL A 528 -22.33 -15.91 -8.36
N GLN A 529 -22.09 -17.22 -8.27
CA GLN A 529 -21.96 -17.93 -6.99
C GLN A 529 -20.84 -17.27 -6.17
N CYS A 530 -21.24 -16.29 -5.35
CA CYS A 530 -20.52 -16.05 -4.12
C CYS A 530 -20.87 -17.21 -3.18
N PRO A 531 -19.97 -17.65 -2.30
CA PRO A 531 -20.36 -18.57 -1.23
C PRO A 531 -21.61 -18.02 -0.53
N PRO A 532 -22.52 -18.88 -0.04
CA PRO A 532 -23.89 -18.53 0.28
C PRO A 532 -23.93 -17.31 1.21
N ASP A 533 -24.72 -16.33 0.78
CA ASP A 533 -25.17 -15.12 1.47
C ASP A 533 -24.47 -14.83 2.83
N ARG A 534 -23.24 -14.37 2.81
CA ARG A 534 -22.61 -13.83 4.02
C ARG A 534 -23.02 -12.38 4.16
N THR A 535 -23.97 -12.14 5.04
CA THR A 535 -24.24 -10.81 5.57
C THR A 535 -23.06 -10.47 6.47
N LEU A 536 -22.26 -9.47 6.11
CA LEU A 536 -21.29 -8.91 7.05
C LEU A 536 -22.11 -8.26 8.15
N ALA A 537 -21.88 -8.65 9.41
CA ALA A 537 -22.62 -8.12 10.53
C ALA A 537 -22.47 -6.60 10.58
N CYS A 538 -23.59 -5.89 10.69
CA CYS A 538 -23.53 -4.47 11.00
C CYS A 538 -23.10 -4.35 12.47
N PRO A 539 -22.00 -3.66 12.81
CA PRO A 539 -21.67 -3.39 14.19
C PRO A 539 -22.76 -2.50 14.78
N GLY A 540 -23.40 -2.98 15.86
CA GLY A 540 -24.44 -2.26 16.61
C GLY A 540 -23.91 -1.02 17.34
#